data_bb3043e81883d650899be3a02c746689
#
_entry.id   bb3043e81883d650899be3a02c746689
#
_cell.length_a   1.000
_cell.length_b   1.000
_cell.length_c   1.000
_cell.angle_alpha   90.00
_cell.angle_beta   90.00
_cell.angle_gamma   90.00
#
_symmetry.space_group_name_H-M   'P 1'
#
loop_
_entity.id
_entity.type
_entity.pdbx_description
1 polymer ?
#
loop_
_entity_poly.entity_id
_entity_poly.type
_entity_poly.pdbx_seq_one_letter_code
_entity_poly.pdbx_strand_id
1 'polypeptide(L)'
;MTTYALPQLHQPPAAEPHTVYTVASGDLRPAANVTCWPTQEKLENDLAAAVTDLGWKVRRGHAVDEVKGHGFIDSQCAGIEVFKTLPKDAPLIVVEAVWQYSHHVLAGLRSHEGPILVVANWSGEFPGLVGLLNLAGSLTKAGRDYSVLWSTDFTDDWAREGLRTWLETGTLTHDTGHVRPLPPLSEDAETELGVALARQLREEKAIIGVFDEGCMGMYNAIIDDEFLNPLGIYKERLSQSALVAEMKKVSDEEARAVRAWLDDAGMTFHTGTDEATELTDAQLLSQFKMYIAALRIADDFGLDAVGIQYQQGLKDTVPASDLAEGLLNNVQRPPVLSRDGSRELYAGAPLPHFNEVDEGVAVDSLVTNRLWTAMGLDPATTLHDIRWGEEYDGRFVWVFEISGSVPASHNGGYDKSYSMRQPPMFFPLGGGTLSGVSKPGEIVWSRVFLMDGRLHVDLGRASAVELPEEETWRRLEATNHQWPIMHAVLHGVTRDQFMARHRANHLNVAYAPDAATADKALRAKAAFFAELGVEVHLCGDLALQP
;
A
#
# COMPACT_ATOMS: atom_id res chain seq x y z
N MET A 1 54.40 6.17 19.20
CA MET A 1 53.33 6.13 18.16
C MET A 1 52.25 5.18 18.65
N THR A 2 51.04 5.66 18.77
CA THR A 2 49.92 4.80 19.13
C THR A 2 49.56 3.95 17.92
N THR A 3 49.68 2.63 18.02
CA THR A 3 49.30 1.70 16.95
C THR A 3 47.86 1.27 17.20
N TYR A 4 46.95 1.54 16.26
CA TYR A 4 45.59 1.08 16.30
C TYR A 4 45.46 -0.31 15.66
N ALA A 5 44.68 -1.19 16.24
CA ALA A 5 44.28 -2.45 15.59
C ALA A 5 43.28 -2.12 14.48
N LEU A 6 43.61 -2.45 13.24
CA LEU A 6 42.68 -2.28 12.13
C LEU A 6 41.66 -3.43 12.13
N PRO A 7 40.37 -3.13 11.92
CA PRO A 7 39.36 -4.19 11.81
C PRO A 7 39.62 -5.03 10.57
N GLN A 8 39.40 -6.34 10.69
CA GLN A 8 39.40 -7.24 9.55
C GLN A 8 38.03 -7.23 8.89
N LEU A 9 37.99 -7.01 7.57
CA LEU A 9 36.75 -7.09 6.81
C LEU A 9 36.34 -8.56 6.64
N HIS A 10 35.06 -8.82 6.83
CA HIS A 10 34.49 -10.12 6.52
C HIS A 10 34.63 -10.41 5.02
N GLN A 11 35.09 -11.61 4.67
CA GLN A 11 35.17 -12.07 3.29
C GLN A 11 33.98 -13.01 3.04
N PRO A 12 33.03 -12.66 2.17
CA PRO A 12 31.93 -13.55 1.81
C PRO A 12 32.47 -14.79 1.08
N PRO A 13 31.74 -15.92 1.14
CA PRO A 13 32.10 -17.11 0.38
C PRO A 13 32.04 -16.85 -1.13
N ALA A 14 32.73 -17.65 -1.92
CA ALA A 14 32.60 -17.64 -3.38
C ALA A 14 31.27 -18.27 -3.81
N ALA A 15 30.71 -17.77 -4.90
CA ALA A 15 29.53 -18.38 -5.51
C ALA A 15 29.83 -19.79 -6.05
N GLU A 16 28.90 -20.72 -5.84
CA GLU A 16 28.99 -22.04 -6.43
C GLU A 16 28.44 -22.03 -7.87
N PRO A 17 29.10 -22.73 -8.81
CA PRO A 17 28.60 -22.83 -10.19
C PRO A 17 27.17 -23.41 -10.26
N HIS A 18 26.35 -22.86 -11.14
CA HIS A 18 24.96 -23.28 -11.35
C HIS A 18 24.14 -23.39 -10.04
N THR A 19 24.36 -22.45 -9.12
CA THR A 19 23.67 -22.41 -7.83
C THR A 19 22.98 -21.06 -7.66
N VAL A 20 21.68 -21.10 -7.35
CA VAL A 20 20.86 -19.96 -6.97
C VAL A 20 20.69 -19.95 -5.47
N TYR A 21 20.81 -18.80 -4.87
CA TYR A 21 20.50 -18.61 -3.45
C TYR A 21 19.10 -18.03 -3.29
N THR A 22 18.39 -18.44 -2.24
CA THR A 22 17.05 -17.92 -1.94
C THR A 22 17.04 -17.28 -0.56
N VAL A 23 16.29 -16.19 -0.43
CA VAL A 23 15.99 -15.54 0.85
C VAL A 23 14.51 -15.20 0.90
N ALA A 24 13.95 -15.15 2.12
CA ALA A 24 12.57 -14.76 2.36
C ALA A 24 12.50 -13.73 3.48
N SER A 25 11.95 -12.56 3.18
CA SER A 25 11.64 -11.55 4.18
C SER A 25 10.25 -11.83 4.79
N GLY A 26 10.05 -11.45 6.04
CA GLY A 26 8.78 -11.61 6.74
C GLY A 26 8.28 -10.33 7.38
N ASP A 27 7.24 -10.51 8.17
CA ASP A 27 6.60 -9.46 8.94
C ASP A 27 7.38 -9.14 10.22
N LEU A 28 7.19 -7.95 10.77
CA LEU A 28 7.65 -7.57 12.10
C LEU A 28 6.87 -8.30 13.21
N ARG A 29 5.65 -8.76 12.90
CA ARG A 29 4.75 -9.41 13.86
C ARG A 29 4.98 -10.92 13.88
N PRO A 30 5.46 -11.52 15.00
CA PRO A 30 5.78 -12.96 15.07
C PRO A 30 4.57 -13.86 14.75
N ALA A 31 3.36 -13.49 15.17
CA ALA A 31 2.14 -14.27 14.91
C ALA A 31 1.84 -14.36 13.41
N ALA A 32 2.06 -13.29 12.63
CA ALA A 32 1.89 -13.29 11.19
C ALA A 32 2.91 -14.25 10.53
N ASN A 33 4.17 -14.19 10.92
CA ASN A 33 5.21 -15.08 10.40
C ASN A 33 4.88 -16.56 10.65
N VAL A 34 4.47 -16.92 11.85
CA VAL A 34 4.09 -18.30 12.18
C VAL A 34 2.88 -18.76 11.37
N THR A 35 1.85 -17.94 11.28
CA THR A 35 0.61 -18.27 10.55
C THR A 35 0.87 -18.44 9.06
N CYS A 36 1.70 -17.61 8.47
CA CYS A 36 1.96 -17.59 7.02
C CYS A 36 3.08 -18.55 6.57
N TRP A 37 3.87 -19.10 7.51
CA TRP A 37 5.02 -19.93 7.18
C TRP A 37 4.71 -21.14 6.29
N PRO A 38 3.65 -21.93 6.50
CA PRO A 38 3.35 -23.07 5.65
C PRO A 38 3.16 -22.69 4.17
N THR A 39 2.53 -21.55 3.87
CA THR A 39 2.35 -21.06 2.50
C THR A 39 3.68 -20.60 1.89
N GLN A 40 4.52 -19.94 2.68
CA GLN A 40 5.87 -19.54 2.25
C GLN A 40 6.75 -20.77 1.95
N GLU A 41 6.78 -21.74 2.85
CA GLU A 41 7.55 -22.97 2.67
C GLU A 41 7.10 -23.75 1.42
N LYS A 42 5.79 -23.80 1.16
CA LYS A 42 5.25 -24.39 -0.08
C LYS A 42 5.79 -23.67 -1.31
N LEU A 43 5.71 -22.33 -1.36
CA LEU A 43 6.20 -21.55 -2.50
C LEU A 43 7.72 -21.73 -2.71
N GLU A 44 8.51 -21.75 -1.64
CA GLU A 44 9.95 -22.02 -1.72
C GLU A 44 10.24 -23.41 -2.31
N ASN A 45 9.45 -24.43 -1.93
CA ASN A 45 9.58 -25.78 -2.46
C ASN A 45 9.18 -25.87 -3.94
N ASP A 46 8.07 -25.24 -4.34
CA ASP A 46 7.61 -25.21 -5.73
C ASP A 46 8.66 -24.52 -6.62
N LEU A 47 9.18 -23.38 -6.19
CA LEU A 47 10.26 -22.67 -6.90
C LEU A 47 11.54 -23.54 -6.99
N ALA A 48 11.94 -24.18 -5.89
CA ALA A 48 13.13 -25.03 -5.87
C ALA A 48 13.00 -26.20 -6.83
N ALA A 49 11.83 -26.81 -6.94
CA ALA A 49 11.54 -27.87 -7.91
C ALA A 49 11.68 -27.34 -9.35
N ALA A 50 11.04 -26.19 -9.66
CA ALA A 50 11.10 -25.59 -10.99
C ALA A 50 12.54 -25.21 -11.41
N VAL A 51 13.31 -24.62 -10.51
CA VAL A 51 14.74 -24.28 -10.75
C VAL A 51 15.60 -25.53 -10.93
N THR A 52 15.34 -26.58 -10.14
CA THR A 52 16.07 -27.85 -10.24
C THR A 52 15.78 -28.56 -11.56
N ASP A 53 14.56 -28.56 -12.03
CA ASP A 53 14.16 -29.08 -13.35
C ASP A 53 14.88 -28.38 -14.51
N LEU A 54 15.27 -27.11 -14.32
CA LEU A 54 16.08 -26.34 -15.27
C LEU A 54 17.59 -26.59 -15.14
N GLY A 55 18.01 -27.52 -14.29
CA GLY A 55 19.41 -27.95 -14.13
C GLY A 55 20.24 -27.08 -13.17
N TRP A 56 19.62 -26.25 -12.37
CA TRP A 56 20.29 -25.43 -11.35
C TRP A 56 20.10 -26.02 -9.95
N LYS A 57 21.02 -25.71 -9.04
CA LYS A 57 20.90 -26.02 -7.61
C LYS A 57 20.26 -24.83 -6.90
N VAL A 58 19.45 -25.12 -5.89
CA VAL A 58 18.89 -24.10 -5.00
C VAL A 58 19.50 -24.25 -3.61
N ARG A 59 19.96 -23.13 -3.06
CA ARG A 59 20.41 -23.05 -1.66
C ARG A 59 19.63 -21.95 -0.94
N ARG A 60 18.92 -22.33 0.09
CA ARG A 60 18.34 -21.36 1.01
C ARG A 60 19.45 -20.63 1.76
N GLY A 61 19.43 -19.28 1.73
CA GLY A 61 20.49 -18.44 2.28
C GLY A 61 20.48 -18.35 3.82
N HIS A 62 19.41 -18.82 4.47
CA HIS A 62 19.27 -18.83 5.93
C HIS A 62 18.42 -20.01 6.38
N ALA A 63 18.66 -20.48 7.59
CA ALA A 63 17.94 -21.63 8.14
C ALA A 63 16.50 -21.27 8.53
N VAL A 64 15.65 -22.30 8.63
CA VAL A 64 14.38 -22.21 9.37
C VAL A 64 14.72 -22.17 10.87
N ASP A 65 14.10 -21.27 11.60
CA ASP A 65 14.25 -21.17 13.05
C ASP A 65 13.12 -21.97 13.72
N GLU A 66 13.45 -23.16 14.19
CA GLU A 66 12.49 -24.06 14.83
C GLU A 66 11.89 -23.46 16.12
N VAL A 67 12.63 -22.59 16.82
CA VAL A 67 12.15 -21.95 18.05
C VAL A 67 11.12 -20.86 17.72
N LYS A 68 11.34 -20.11 16.65
CA LYS A 68 10.39 -19.10 16.15
C LYS A 68 9.23 -19.75 15.37
N GLY A 69 9.39 -20.97 14.86
CA GLY A 69 8.40 -21.69 14.06
C GLY A 69 8.25 -21.18 12.63
N HIS A 70 9.25 -20.48 12.10
CA HIS A 70 9.27 -19.98 10.72
C HIS A 70 10.69 -19.78 10.19
N GLY A 71 10.83 -19.64 8.88
CA GLY A 71 12.10 -19.39 8.22
C GLY A 71 12.29 -17.98 7.66
N PHE A 72 11.50 -17.00 8.06
CA PHE A 72 11.65 -15.63 7.56
C PHE A 72 12.81 -14.88 8.20
N ILE A 73 13.41 -13.98 7.42
CA ILE A 73 14.21 -12.86 7.93
C ILE A 73 13.22 -11.84 8.52
N ASP A 74 13.18 -11.70 9.84
CA ASP A 74 12.18 -10.95 10.59
C ASP A 74 12.71 -9.66 11.23
N SER A 75 13.92 -9.25 10.87
CA SER A 75 14.53 -8.00 11.32
C SER A 75 15.67 -7.56 10.41
N GLN A 76 15.99 -6.27 10.43
CA GLN A 76 17.19 -5.74 9.73
C GLN A 76 18.48 -6.39 10.21
N CYS A 77 18.60 -6.65 11.53
CA CYS A 77 19.77 -7.30 12.09
C CYS A 77 19.95 -8.71 11.50
N ALA A 78 18.87 -9.51 11.49
CA ALA A 78 18.90 -10.85 10.89
C ALA A 78 19.26 -10.78 9.40
N GLY A 79 18.69 -9.85 8.66
CA GLY A 79 19.02 -9.65 7.25
C GLY A 79 20.49 -9.31 7.03
N ILE A 80 21.04 -8.37 7.79
CA ILE A 80 22.46 -8.02 7.70
C ILE A 80 23.36 -9.25 7.98
N GLU A 81 23.05 -10.07 8.98
CA GLU A 81 23.83 -11.27 9.29
C GLU A 81 23.72 -12.33 8.17
N VAL A 82 22.53 -12.53 7.61
CA VAL A 82 22.33 -13.44 6.47
C VAL A 82 23.19 -13.02 5.28
N PHE A 83 23.13 -11.77 4.87
CA PHE A 83 23.88 -11.27 3.72
C PHE A 83 25.41 -11.25 3.91
N LYS A 84 25.92 -11.30 5.14
CA LYS A 84 27.34 -11.53 5.40
C LYS A 84 27.79 -12.93 5.00
N THR A 85 26.88 -13.91 5.02
CA THR A 85 27.19 -15.32 4.73
C THR A 85 26.88 -15.73 3.30
N LEU A 86 26.21 -14.87 2.52
CA LEU A 86 25.90 -15.11 1.12
C LEU A 86 27.04 -14.68 0.20
N PRO A 87 27.28 -15.40 -0.91
CA PRO A 87 28.15 -14.92 -1.98
C PRO A 87 27.59 -13.61 -2.56
N LYS A 88 28.44 -12.60 -2.70
CA LYS A 88 28.01 -11.28 -3.17
C LYS A 88 27.53 -11.23 -4.61
N ASP A 89 28.09 -12.09 -5.44
CA ASP A 89 27.92 -12.11 -6.91
C ASP A 89 27.03 -13.27 -7.39
N ALA A 90 26.49 -14.08 -6.47
CA ALA A 90 25.62 -15.20 -6.83
C ALA A 90 24.24 -14.73 -7.32
N PRO A 91 23.60 -15.48 -8.23
CA PRO A 91 22.18 -15.28 -8.51
C PRO A 91 21.35 -15.44 -7.24
N LEU A 92 20.51 -14.45 -6.94
CA LEU A 92 19.71 -14.38 -5.72
C LEU A 92 18.22 -14.23 -6.05
N ILE A 93 17.38 -15.09 -5.49
CA ILE A 93 15.92 -14.97 -5.57
C ILE A 93 15.37 -14.61 -4.19
N VAL A 94 14.59 -13.53 -4.14
CA VAL A 94 13.77 -13.20 -2.96
C VAL A 94 12.38 -13.77 -3.19
N VAL A 95 11.92 -14.61 -2.28
CA VAL A 95 10.69 -15.42 -2.42
C VAL A 95 9.61 -14.85 -1.50
N GLU A 96 8.48 -14.41 -2.08
CA GLU A 96 7.44 -13.69 -1.38
C GLU A 96 6.07 -14.37 -1.55
N ALA A 97 5.62 -15.10 -0.54
CA ALA A 97 4.27 -15.65 -0.49
C ALA A 97 3.36 -14.86 0.47
N VAL A 98 3.91 -13.89 1.19
CA VAL A 98 3.26 -13.19 2.30
C VAL A 98 3.66 -11.71 2.31
N TRP A 99 3.07 -10.93 3.21
CA TRP A 99 3.56 -9.58 3.49
C TRP A 99 4.98 -9.61 4.06
N GLN A 100 5.80 -8.67 3.61
CA GLN A 100 7.19 -8.54 4.06
C GLN A 100 7.58 -7.07 4.32
N TYR A 101 8.49 -6.89 5.25
CA TYR A 101 9.16 -5.61 5.51
C TYR A 101 10.42 -5.50 4.64
N SER A 102 10.41 -4.66 3.61
CA SER A 102 11.57 -4.48 2.73
C SER A 102 12.84 -4.07 3.49
N HIS A 103 12.70 -3.36 4.59
CA HIS A 103 13.81 -2.96 5.46
C HIS A 103 14.62 -4.15 6.01
N HIS A 104 14.01 -5.33 6.16
CA HIS A 104 14.72 -6.51 6.68
C HIS A 104 15.84 -6.98 5.73
N VAL A 105 15.64 -6.87 4.43
CA VAL A 105 16.57 -7.38 3.41
C VAL A 105 17.24 -6.28 2.58
N LEU A 106 16.74 -5.06 2.61
CA LEU A 106 17.17 -3.98 1.72
C LEU A 106 18.66 -3.65 1.88
N ALA A 107 19.19 -3.63 3.10
CA ALA A 107 20.61 -3.34 3.34
C ALA A 107 21.52 -4.35 2.62
N GLY A 108 21.14 -5.63 2.67
CA GLY A 108 21.85 -6.71 1.97
C GLY A 108 21.67 -6.62 0.45
N LEU A 109 20.45 -6.44 -0.04
CA LEU A 109 20.16 -6.35 -1.47
C LEU A 109 20.84 -5.15 -2.13
N ARG A 110 20.99 -4.02 -1.44
CA ARG A 110 21.73 -2.86 -1.95
C ARG A 110 23.21 -3.13 -2.14
N SER A 111 23.81 -3.99 -1.33
CA SER A 111 25.24 -4.35 -1.41
C SER A 111 25.50 -5.64 -2.18
N HIS A 112 24.46 -6.36 -2.61
CA HIS A 112 24.58 -7.55 -3.44
C HIS A 112 24.98 -7.16 -4.87
N GLU A 113 25.92 -7.87 -5.46
CA GLU A 113 26.50 -7.53 -6.77
C GLU A 113 25.94 -8.41 -7.89
N GLY A 114 25.39 -9.60 -7.54
CA GLY A 114 24.78 -10.53 -8.48
C GLY A 114 23.37 -10.12 -8.94
N PRO A 115 22.81 -10.86 -9.91
CA PRO A 115 21.45 -10.66 -10.37
C PRO A 115 20.43 -10.97 -9.26
N ILE A 116 19.38 -10.16 -9.19
CA ILE A 116 18.28 -10.28 -8.22
C ILE A 116 16.98 -10.56 -8.96
N LEU A 117 16.26 -11.61 -8.54
CA LEU A 117 14.89 -11.88 -8.95
C LEU A 117 13.98 -11.83 -7.71
N VAL A 118 12.88 -11.11 -7.80
CA VAL A 118 11.83 -11.14 -6.77
C VAL A 118 10.67 -11.96 -7.33
N VAL A 119 10.25 -12.99 -6.62
CA VAL A 119 9.15 -13.86 -7.04
C VAL A 119 8.03 -13.87 -6.03
N ALA A 120 6.79 -14.01 -6.51
CA ALA A 120 5.62 -14.23 -5.65
C ALA A 120 4.68 -15.29 -6.22
N ASN A 121 3.90 -15.90 -5.32
CA ASN A 121 2.78 -16.75 -5.72
C ASN A 121 1.61 -15.89 -6.24
N TRP A 122 0.94 -16.35 -7.29
CA TRP A 122 -0.31 -15.76 -7.76
C TRP A 122 -1.47 -16.30 -6.92
N SER A 123 -1.67 -15.70 -5.76
CA SER A 123 -2.69 -16.11 -4.78
C SER A 123 -3.21 -14.90 -4.02
N GLY A 124 -4.48 -14.94 -3.63
CA GLY A 124 -5.10 -13.94 -2.77
C GLY A 124 -5.00 -14.25 -1.27
N GLU A 125 -4.61 -15.48 -0.89
CA GLU A 125 -4.65 -15.98 0.49
C GLU A 125 -3.87 -15.12 1.48
N PHE A 126 -2.64 -14.77 1.12
CA PHE A 126 -1.81 -13.83 1.87
C PHE A 126 -1.27 -12.76 0.92
N PRO A 127 -0.86 -11.59 1.42
CA PRO A 127 -0.44 -10.49 0.54
C PRO A 127 0.96 -10.70 -0.07
N GLY A 128 1.19 -11.84 -0.76
CA GLY A 128 2.45 -12.17 -1.41
C GLY A 128 2.74 -11.29 -2.62
N LEU A 129 1.75 -11.03 -3.48
CA LEU A 129 1.89 -10.08 -4.60
C LEU A 129 2.16 -8.67 -4.07
N VAL A 130 1.50 -8.28 -2.99
CA VAL A 130 1.71 -7.00 -2.29
C VAL A 130 3.13 -6.92 -1.74
N GLY A 131 3.65 -8.01 -1.17
CA GLY A 131 5.04 -8.14 -0.70
C GLY A 131 6.06 -7.97 -1.82
N LEU A 132 5.85 -8.64 -2.97
CA LEU A 132 6.68 -8.47 -4.16
C LEU A 132 6.69 -7.02 -4.65
N LEU A 133 5.52 -6.40 -4.78
CA LEU A 133 5.38 -5.01 -5.26
C LEU A 133 6.03 -4.01 -4.29
N ASN A 134 5.89 -4.22 -2.96
CA ASN A 134 6.59 -3.43 -1.97
C ASN A 134 8.11 -3.51 -2.16
N LEU A 135 8.66 -4.73 -2.29
CA LEU A 135 10.11 -4.90 -2.46
C LEU A 135 10.59 -4.33 -3.80
N ALA A 136 9.84 -4.57 -4.89
CA ALA A 136 10.14 -4.02 -6.22
C ALA A 136 10.20 -2.49 -6.20
N GLY A 137 9.22 -1.84 -5.59
CA GLY A 137 9.23 -0.39 -5.40
C GLY A 137 10.39 0.09 -4.53
N SER A 138 10.72 -0.64 -3.47
CA SER A 138 11.83 -0.35 -2.58
C SER A 138 13.19 -0.45 -3.28
N LEU A 139 13.39 -1.46 -4.13
CA LEU A 139 14.59 -1.61 -4.97
C LEU A 139 14.68 -0.52 -6.03
N THR A 140 13.54 -0.15 -6.66
CA THR A 140 13.45 0.97 -7.61
C THR A 140 13.90 2.27 -6.95
N LYS A 141 13.34 2.63 -5.79
CA LYS A 141 13.75 3.82 -5.03
C LYS A 141 15.22 3.78 -4.62
N ALA A 142 15.73 2.58 -4.29
CA ALA A 142 17.14 2.39 -3.93
C ALA A 142 18.10 2.45 -5.12
N GLY A 143 17.61 2.57 -6.36
CA GLY A 143 18.42 2.55 -7.59
C GLY A 143 19.12 1.21 -7.82
N ARG A 144 18.46 0.10 -7.47
CA ARG A 144 18.99 -1.25 -7.60
C ARG A 144 18.28 -2.00 -8.73
N ASP A 145 19.04 -2.55 -9.67
CA ASP A 145 18.50 -3.40 -10.74
C ASP A 145 17.98 -4.73 -10.17
N TYR A 146 16.85 -5.17 -10.68
CA TYR A 146 16.19 -6.42 -10.32
C TYR A 146 15.25 -6.87 -11.43
N SER A 147 14.84 -8.13 -11.36
CA SER A 147 13.77 -8.72 -12.16
C SER A 147 12.61 -9.16 -11.26
N VAL A 148 11.42 -9.32 -11.82
CA VAL A 148 10.23 -9.82 -11.10
C VAL A 148 9.60 -10.98 -11.86
N LEU A 149 8.98 -11.91 -11.13
CA LEU A 149 8.22 -13.02 -11.72
C LEU A 149 7.11 -13.44 -10.74
N TRP A 150 5.96 -13.85 -11.27
CA TRP A 150 4.83 -14.33 -10.49
C TRP A 150 4.20 -15.54 -11.17
N SER A 151 3.77 -16.51 -10.37
CA SER A 151 3.09 -17.72 -10.82
C SER A 151 2.33 -18.35 -9.66
N THR A 152 1.35 -19.17 -9.95
CA THR A 152 0.66 -19.94 -8.90
C THR A 152 1.59 -20.95 -8.22
N ASP A 153 2.41 -21.65 -9.01
CA ASP A 153 3.27 -22.75 -8.55
C ASP A 153 4.50 -22.99 -9.43
N PHE A 154 4.82 -22.08 -10.35
CA PHE A 154 5.91 -22.15 -11.33
C PHE A 154 5.88 -23.36 -12.27
N THR A 155 4.72 -24.02 -12.45
CA THR A 155 4.57 -25.13 -13.39
C THR A 155 4.13 -24.70 -14.79
N ASP A 156 3.56 -23.49 -14.91
CA ASP A 156 3.13 -22.93 -16.18
C ASP A 156 4.31 -22.57 -17.10
N ASP A 157 4.09 -22.65 -18.43
CA ASP A 157 5.14 -22.43 -19.44
C ASP A 157 5.72 -21.00 -19.37
N TRP A 158 4.89 -19.99 -19.05
CA TRP A 158 5.33 -18.60 -18.96
C TRP A 158 6.31 -18.39 -17.79
N ALA A 159 6.00 -18.92 -16.63
CA ALA A 159 6.89 -18.84 -15.47
C ALA A 159 8.18 -19.65 -15.68
N ARG A 160 8.09 -20.87 -16.25
CA ARG A 160 9.26 -21.70 -16.57
C ARG A 160 10.20 -21.04 -17.57
N GLU A 161 9.66 -20.40 -18.61
CA GLU A 161 10.46 -19.65 -19.58
C GLU A 161 11.10 -18.40 -18.95
N GLY A 162 10.35 -17.68 -18.10
CA GLY A 162 10.87 -16.55 -17.33
C GLY A 162 12.03 -16.95 -16.42
N LEU A 163 11.88 -18.05 -15.66
CA LEU A 163 12.95 -18.59 -14.82
C LEU A 163 14.18 -19.00 -15.66
N ARG A 164 13.98 -19.72 -16.77
CA ARG A 164 15.08 -20.11 -17.67
C ARG A 164 15.84 -18.90 -18.18
N THR A 165 15.11 -17.91 -18.71
CA THR A 165 15.69 -16.68 -19.23
C THR A 165 16.53 -15.98 -18.17
N TRP A 166 15.97 -15.81 -16.96
CA TRP A 166 16.69 -15.15 -15.87
C TRP A 166 17.91 -15.94 -15.40
N LEU A 167 17.81 -17.26 -15.27
CA LEU A 167 18.92 -18.12 -14.87
C LEU A 167 20.09 -18.08 -15.86
N GLU A 168 19.81 -17.95 -17.16
CA GLU A 168 20.82 -17.92 -18.23
C GLU A 168 21.43 -16.52 -18.43
N THR A 169 20.63 -15.46 -18.25
CA THR A 169 21.03 -14.09 -18.61
C THR A 169 21.23 -13.15 -17.42
N GLY A 170 20.72 -13.52 -16.25
CA GLY A 170 20.67 -12.66 -15.05
C GLY A 170 19.60 -11.59 -15.10
N THR A 171 18.80 -11.50 -16.17
CA THR A 171 17.77 -10.47 -16.35
C THR A 171 16.49 -11.06 -16.93
N LEU A 172 15.34 -10.50 -16.52
CA LEU A 172 14.03 -10.79 -17.10
C LEU A 172 13.31 -9.45 -17.32
N THR A 173 12.87 -9.21 -18.53
CA THR A 173 12.12 -8.01 -18.91
C THR A 173 10.71 -8.39 -19.33
N HIS A 174 9.76 -7.54 -18.97
CA HIS A 174 8.36 -7.67 -19.33
C HIS A 174 7.91 -6.54 -20.24
N ASP A 175 6.81 -6.75 -20.95
CA ASP A 175 6.16 -5.71 -21.75
C ASP A 175 5.59 -4.61 -20.83
N THR A 176 6.01 -3.38 -21.06
CA THR A 176 5.48 -2.16 -20.44
C THR A 176 4.98 -1.15 -21.46
N GLY A 177 4.67 -1.58 -22.66
CA GLY A 177 4.23 -0.74 -23.78
C GLY A 177 2.92 0.04 -23.55
N HIS A 178 2.17 -0.31 -22.50
CA HIS A 178 1.00 0.45 -22.04
C HIS A 178 1.37 1.77 -21.37
N VAL A 179 2.63 1.99 -20.99
CA VAL A 179 3.11 3.21 -20.32
C VAL A 179 3.60 4.21 -21.36
N ARG A 180 3.02 5.39 -21.34
CA ARG A 180 3.35 6.47 -22.28
C ARG A 180 3.71 7.74 -21.52
N PRO A 181 4.71 8.52 -21.97
CA PRO A 181 4.97 9.83 -21.42
C PRO A 181 3.77 10.77 -21.65
N LEU A 182 3.61 11.76 -20.79
CA LEU A 182 2.59 12.79 -20.96
C LEU A 182 2.87 13.56 -22.28
N PRO A 183 1.90 13.62 -23.22
CA PRO A 183 2.03 14.46 -24.41
C PRO A 183 1.96 15.95 -24.01
N PRO A 184 2.32 16.87 -24.91
CA PRO A 184 2.08 18.29 -24.69
C PRO A 184 0.63 18.53 -24.29
N LEU A 185 0.43 19.27 -23.19
CA LEU A 185 -0.89 19.56 -22.67
C LEU A 185 -1.65 20.48 -23.62
N SER A 186 -2.94 20.23 -23.81
CA SER A 186 -3.84 21.12 -24.54
C SER A 186 -4.16 22.37 -23.69
N GLU A 187 -4.45 23.48 -24.39
CA GLU A 187 -4.96 24.69 -23.74
C GLU A 187 -6.48 24.54 -23.54
N ASP A 188 -6.88 23.83 -22.48
CA ASP A 188 -8.29 23.63 -22.11
C ASP A 188 -8.52 23.93 -20.63
N ALA A 189 -9.78 23.98 -20.24
CA ALA A 189 -10.18 24.35 -18.87
C ALA A 189 -9.65 23.36 -17.81
N GLU A 190 -9.55 22.09 -18.14
CA GLU A 190 -9.05 21.06 -17.24
C GLU A 190 -7.54 21.22 -16.99
N THR A 191 -6.79 21.50 -18.04
CA THR A 191 -5.35 21.84 -17.94
C THR A 191 -5.12 23.12 -17.15
N GLU A 192 -5.87 24.18 -17.46
CA GLU A 192 -5.79 25.46 -16.73
C GLU A 192 -6.09 25.28 -15.24
N LEU A 193 -7.12 24.48 -14.90
CA LEU A 193 -7.47 24.17 -13.53
C LEU A 193 -6.33 23.42 -12.81
N GLY A 194 -5.78 22.38 -13.42
CA GLY A 194 -4.68 21.60 -12.84
C GLY A 194 -3.46 22.46 -12.57
N VAL A 195 -3.05 23.29 -13.53
CA VAL A 195 -1.93 24.22 -13.39
C VAL A 195 -2.19 25.27 -12.29
N ALA A 196 -3.40 25.84 -12.24
CA ALA A 196 -3.75 26.83 -11.22
C ALA A 196 -3.69 26.26 -9.81
N LEU A 197 -4.23 25.06 -9.60
CA LEU A 197 -4.20 24.37 -8.30
C LEU A 197 -2.78 23.97 -7.88
N ALA A 198 -1.93 23.58 -8.83
CA ALA A 198 -0.52 23.27 -8.54
C ALA A 198 0.24 24.52 -8.08
N ARG A 199 0.02 25.65 -8.73
CA ARG A 199 0.59 26.95 -8.34
C ARG A 199 0.07 27.40 -6.97
N GLN A 200 -1.23 27.23 -6.72
CA GLN A 200 -1.82 27.49 -5.42
C GLN A 200 -1.17 26.64 -4.32
N LEU A 201 -0.99 25.33 -4.54
CA LEU A 201 -0.32 24.44 -3.58
C LEU A 201 1.11 24.91 -3.27
N ARG A 202 1.87 25.32 -4.29
CA ARG A 202 3.22 25.87 -4.07
C ARG A 202 3.23 27.19 -3.32
N GLU A 203 2.24 28.06 -3.51
CA GLU A 203 2.19 29.36 -2.86
C GLU A 203 1.66 29.26 -1.44
N GLU A 204 0.52 28.59 -1.24
CA GLU A 204 -0.18 28.49 0.05
C GLU A 204 0.40 27.42 0.98
N LYS A 205 1.07 26.40 0.41
CA LYS A 205 1.62 25.24 1.09
C LYS A 205 0.54 24.26 1.57
N ALA A 206 0.98 23.08 1.98
CA ALA A 206 0.17 22.08 2.67
C ALA A 206 1.01 21.37 3.73
N ILE A 207 0.38 20.95 4.80
CA ILE A 207 1.02 20.20 5.88
C ILE A 207 0.40 18.80 5.95
N ILE A 208 1.23 17.78 5.80
CA ILE A 208 0.83 16.39 6.05
C ILE A 208 1.32 15.96 7.42
N GLY A 209 0.40 15.49 8.28
CA GLY A 209 0.72 14.99 9.61
C GLY A 209 1.11 13.51 9.56
N VAL A 210 2.24 13.16 10.14
CA VAL A 210 2.78 11.80 10.14
C VAL A 210 2.89 11.33 11.58
N PHE A 211 2.02 10.40 12.00
CA PHE A 211 2.12 9.76 13.31
C PHE A 211 3.10 8.58 13.24
N ASP A 212 4.36 8.90 13.44
CA ASP A 212 5.58 8.14 13.25
C ASP A 212 5.83 7.74 11.78
N GLU A 213 7.02 8.02 11.28
CA GLU A 213 7.52 7.54 9.99
C GLU A 213 7.88 6.05 10.07
N GLY A 214 8.06 5.41 8.93
CA GLY A 214 8.48 4.01 8.83
C GLY A 214 7.61 3.18 7.90
N CYS A 215 6.43 3.68 7.56
CA CYS A 215 5.57 3.15 6.51
C CYS A 215 5.49 1.62 6.52
N MET A 216 5.35 1.01 7.68
CA MET A 216 5.26 -0.46 7.84
C MET A 216 6.38 -1.24 7.13
N GLY A 217 7.62 -0.69 7.10
CA GLY A 217 8.74 -1.30 6.40
C GLY A 217 8.75 -1.12 4.88
N MET A 218 7.84 -0.32 4.34
CA MET A 218 7.77 0.03 2.92
C MET A 218 8.73 1.16 2.59
N TYR A 219 9.98 0.85 2.25
CA TYR A 219 10.94 1.90 1.87
C TYR A 219 10.48 2.72 0.67
N ASN A 220 9.71 2.12 -0.25
CA ASN A 220 9.13 2.80 -1.41
C ASN A 220 8.14 3.91 -1.04
N ALA A 221 7.46 3.77 0.10
CA ALA A 221 6.38 4.65 0.53
C ALA A 221 6.87 5.91 1.25
N ILE A 222 8.13 5.94 1.69
CA ILE A 222 8.74 7.10 2.34
C ILE A 222 9.18 8.08 1.25
N ILE A 223 8.76 9.34 1.34
CA ILE A 223 9.20 10.44 0.46
C ILE A 223 9.99 11.44 1.30
N ASP A 224 11.26 11.59 1.00
CA ASP A 224 12.14 12.51 1.73
C ASP A 224 11.72 13.98 1.51
N ASP A 225 11.92 14.83 2.52
CA ASP A 225 11.51 16.25 2.50
C ASP A 225 12.05 17.01 1.29
N GLU A 226 13.23 16.63 0.80
CA GLU A 226 13.85 17.24 -0.38
C GLU A 226 13.01 17.09 -1.66
N PHE A 227 12.13 16.06 -1.72
CA PHE A 227 11.20 15.86 -2.82
C PHE A 227 9.81 16.46 -2.56
N LEU A 228 9.39 16.57 -1.31
CA LEU A 228 8.08 17.14 -0.94
C LEU A 228 8.08 18.67 -0.92
N ASN A 229 9.11 19.28 -0.34
CA ASN A 229 9.15 20.74 -0.13
C ASN A 229 9.10 21.55 -1.44
N PRO A 230 9.72 21.11 -2.55
CA PRO A 230 9.55 21.80 -3.84
C PRO A 230 8.13 21.76 -4.39
N LEU A 231 7.31 20.79 -3.98
CA LEU A 231 5.90 20.72 -4.34
C LEU A 231 5.02 21.68 -3.51
N GLY A 232 5.56 22.24 -2.43
CA GLY A 232 4.83 23.02 -1.43
C GLY A 232 4.25 22.18 -0.30
N ILE A 233 4.69 20.92 -0.14
CA ILE A 233 4.21 19.99 0.89
C ILE A 233 5.26 19.86 1.99
N TYR A 234 4.82 19.97 3.24
CA TYR A 234 5.68 19.89 4.42
C TYR A 234 5.15 18.83 5.38
N LYS A 235 6.05 18.12 6.07
CA LYS A 235 5.67 17.13 7.08
C LYS A 235 5.64 17.74 8.48
N GLU A 236 4.54 17.55 9.19
CA GLU A 236 4.50 17.66 10.63
C GLU A 236 4.69 16.26 11.23
N ARG A 237 5.81 16.08 11.92
CA ARG A 237 6.18 14.80 12.51
C ARG A 237 5.61 14.68 13.91
N LEU A 238 4.58 13.88 14.04
CA LEU A 238 3.82 13.66 15.26
C LEU A 238 4.15 12.28 15.84
N SER A 239 4.09 12.16 17.16
CA SER A 239 4.28 10.88 17.82
C SER A 239 2.97 10.14 18.03
N GLN A 240 2.96 8.82 17.85
CA GLN A 240 1.86 7.94 18.26
C GLN A 240 1.51 8.11 19.75
N SER A 241 2.51 8.39 20.60
CA SER A 241 2.27 8.67 22.02
C SER A 241 1.44 9.94 22.24
N ALA A 242 1.56 10.96 21.37
CA ALA A 242 0.72 12.16 21.42
C ALA A 242 -0.73 11.82 21.04
N LEU A 243 -0.95 10.96 20.05
CA LEU A 243 -2.28 10.49 19.69
C LEU A 243 -2.93 9.73 20.86
N VAL A 244 -2.23 8.79 21.48
CA VAL A 244 -2.74 8.05 22.65
C VAL A 244 -3.01 8.98 23.84
N ALA A 245 -2.16 9.97 24.07
CA ALA A 245 -2.38 10.95 25.14
C ALA A 245 -3.62 11.81 24.88
N GLU A 246 -3.90 12.16 23.61
CA GLU A 246 -5.10 12.88 23.24
C GLU A 246 -6.36 12.02 23.34
N MET A 247 -6.30 10.76 22.92
CA MET A 247 -7.41 9.79 23.07
C MET A 247 -7.90 9.71 24.53
N LYS A 248 -6.98 9.78 25.52
CA LYS A 248 -7.32 9.75 26.95
C LYS A 248 -8.10 10.97 27.42
N LYS A 249 -8.09 12.08 26.66
CA LYS A 249 -8.84 13.30 26.98
C LYS A 249 -10.25 13.29 26.36
N VAL A 250 -10.49 12.41 25.39
CA VAL A 250 -11.80 12.23 24.77
C VAL A 250 -12.71 11.47 25.73
N SER A 251 -13.87 12.01 26.01
CA SER A 251 -14.85 11.37 26.88
C SER A 251 -15.52 10.18 26.20
N ASP A 252 -16.04 9.25 27.01
CA ASP A 252 -16.86 8.14 26.50
C ASP A 252 -18.16 8.63 25.86
N GLU A 253 -18.68 9.76 26.31
CA GLU A 253 -19.91 10.35 25.76
C GLU A 253 -19.68 10.83 24.33
N GLU A 254 -18.59 11.54 24.06
CA GLU A 254 -18.21 11.96 22.71
C GLU A 254 -18.02 10.77 21.78
N ALA A 255 -17.32 9.73 22.24
CA ALA A 255 -17.11 8.51 21.45
C ALA A 255 -18.42 7.73 21.18
N ARG A 256 -19.33 7.68 22.16
CA ARG A 256 -20.67 7.09 21.95
C ARG A 256 -21.53 7.90 20.99
N ALA A 257 -21.37 9.20 20.92
CA ALA A 257 -22.05 10.04 19.93
C ALA A 257 -21.60 9.70 18.50
N VAL A 258 -20.31 9.39 18.29
CA VAL A 258 -19.81 8.88 17.01
C VAL A 258 -20.50 7.55 16.64
N ARG A 259 -20.60 6.61 17.59
CA ARG A 259 -21.29 5.33 17.37
C ARG A 259 -22.76 5.55 17.00
N ALA A 260 -23.47 6.36 17.76
CA ALA A 260 -24.89 6.64 17.51
C ALA A 260 -25.12 7.25 16.12
N TRP A 261 -24.25 8.16 15.70
CA TRP A 261 -24.33 8.76 14.37
C TRP A 261 -24.14 7.70 13.26
N LEU A 262 -23.20 6.75 13.43
CA LEU A 262 -22.95 5.67 12.47
C LEU A 262 -24.10 4.67 12.43
N ASP A 263 -24.68 4.34 13.58
CA ASP A 263 -25.88 3.50 13.68
C ASP A 263 -27.07 4.17 12.96
N ASP A 264 -27.28 5.47 13.17
CA ASP A 264 -28.33 6.25 12.48
C ASP A 264 -28.07 6.34 10.96
N ALA A 265 -26.82 6.37 10.53
CA ALA A 265 -26.42 6.32 9.13
C ALA A 265 -26.55 4.92 8.49
N GLY A 266 -26.87 3.90 9.29
CA GLY A 266 -27.14 2.53 8.84
C GLY A 266 -25.93 1.61 8.77
N MET A 267 -24.75 2.02 9.27
CA MET A 267 -23.56 1.17 9.27
C MET A 267 -23.74 -0.05 10.19
N THR A 268 -23.37 -1.22 9.69
CA THR A 268 -23.49 -2.48 10.45
C THR A 268 -22.21 -2.79 11.22
N PHE A 269 -22.34 -3.13 12.49
CA PHE A 269 -21.22 -3.59 13.33
C PHE A 269 -21.46 -5.04 13.78
N HIS A 270 -20.59 -5.95 13.35
CA HIS A 270 -20.60 -7.36 13.77
C HIS A 270 -19.83 -7.48 15.09
N THR A 271 -20.52 -7.23 16.20
CA THR A 271 -19.92 -7.22 17.53
C THR A 271 -20.18 -8.49 18.32
N GLY A 272 -19.27 -8.81 19.25
CA GLY A 272 -19.36 -9.88 20.23
C GLY A 272 -18.74 -9.48 21.57
N THR A 273 -18.37 -10.47 22.37
CA THR A 273 -17.87 -10.27 23.75
C THR A 273 -16.44 -10.81 23.98
N ASP A 274 -15.93 -11.60 23.06
CA ASP A 274 -14.56 -12.14 23.12
C ASP A 274 -13.58 -11.24 22.36
N GLU A 275 -12.84 -10.41 23.07
CA GLU A 275 -11.87 -9.48 22.48
C GLU A 275 -10.79 -10.17 21.62
N ALA A 276 -10.50 -11.45 21.86
CA ALA A 276 -9.48 -12.17 21.11
C ALA A 276 -9.94 -12.52 19.69
N THR A 277 -11.24 -12.76 19.49
CA THR A 277 -11.79 -13.28 18.23
C THR A 277 -12.92 -12.43 17.65
N GLU A 278 -13.52 -11.53 18.43
CA GLU A 278 -14.66 -10.72 18.04
C GLU A 278 -14.36 -9.22 18.16
N LEU A 279 -15.05 -8.40 17.39
CA LEU A 279 -15.06 -6.95 17.55
C LEU A 279 -15.93 -6.62 18.77
N THR A 280 -15.38 -5.86 19.71
CA THR A 280 -16.14 -5.50 20.92
C THR A 280 -16.48 -4.01 20.96
N ASP A 281 -17.51 -3.65 21.72
CA ASP A 281 -17.89 -2.25 21.92
C ASP A 281 -16.76 -1.44 22.59
N ALA A 282 -15.93 -2.08 23.42
CA ALA A 282 -14.77 -1.44 24.03
C ALA A 282 -13.70 -1.10 22.98
N GLN A 283 -13.42 -1.99 22.04
CA GLN A 283 -12.51 -1.74 20.92
C GLN A 283 -13.04 -0.61 20.04
N LEU A 284 -14.33 -0.63 19.69
CA LEU A 284 -14.97 0.44 18.90
C LEU A 284 -14.90 1.79 19.62
N LEU A 285 -15.21 1.82 20.91
CA LEU A 285 -15.13 3.06 21.70
C LEU A 285 -13.71 3.67 21.66
N SER A 286 -12.68 2.82 21.75
CA SER A 286 -11.29 3.26 21.63
C SER A 286 -10.98 3.82 20.24
N GLN A 287 -11.47 3.19 19.17
CA GLN A 287 -11.30 3.66 17.79
C GLN A 287 -12.02 4.99 17.53
N PHE A 288 -13.22 5.19 18.10
CA PHE A 288 -13.92 6.48 18.02
C PHE A 288 -13.21 7.59 18.79
N LYS A 289 -12.58 7.27 19.93
CA LYS A 289 -11.69 8.23 20.63
C LYS A 289 -10.48 8.58 19.77
N MET A 290 -9.90 7.63 19.04
CA MET A 290 -8.78 7.86 18.11
C MET A 290 -9.20 8.78 16.97
N TYR A 291 -10.38 8.57 16.37
CA TYR A 291 -10.95 9.42 15.33
C TYR A 291 -11.08 10.88 15.79
N ILE A 292 -11.66 11.10 16.97
CA ILE A 292 -11.83 12.43 17.56
C ILE A 292 -10.46 13.07 17.86
N ALA A 293 -9.56 12.29 18.45
CA ALA A 293 -8.21 12.75 18.79
C ALA A 293 -7.40 13.15 17.54
N ALA A 294 -7.48 12.35 16.48
CA ALA A 294 -6.81 12.64 15.22
C ALA A 294 -7.29 13.96 14.60
N LEU A 295 -8.61 14.20 14.57
CA LEU A 295 -9.17 15.46 14.06
C LEU A 295 -8.76 16.68 14.90
N ARG A 296 -8.71 16.55 16.24
CA ARG A 296 -8.29 17.63 17.13
C ARG A 296 -6.82 17.97 16.97
N ILE A 297 -5.97 16.96 16.83
CA ILE A 297 -4.54 17.17 16.57
C ILE A 297 -4.36 17.77 15.17
N ALA A 298 -5.08 17.27 14.17
CA ALA A 298 -5.03 17.84 12.83
C ALA A 298 -5.40 19.32 12.81
N ASP A 299 -6.41 19.72 13.56
CA ASP A 299 -6.80 21.11 13.72
C ASP A 299 -5.74 21.96 14.43
N ASP A 300 -5.16 21.45 15.53
CA ASP A 300 -4.12 22.15 16.30
C ASP A 300 -2.89 22.48 15.42
N PHE A 301 -2.56 21.62 14.45
CA PHE A 301 -1.40 21.77 13.57
C PHE A 301 -1.75 22.25 12.15
N GLY A 302 -3.03 22.46 11.83
CA GLY A 302 -3.47 22.89 10.51
C GLY A 302 -3.16 21.89 9.40
N LEU A 303 -3.40 20.61 9.65
CA LEU A 303 -3.06 19.54 8.70
C LEU A 303 -4.04 19.47 7.53
N ASP A 304 -3.50 19.29 6.33
CA ASP A 304 -4.26 19.04 5.09
C ASP A 304 -4.48 17.55 4.83
N ALA A 305 -3.66 16.70 5.41
CA ALA A 305 -3.78 15.24 5.37
C ALA A 305 -3.08 14.62 6.58
N VAL A 306 -3.41 13.37 6.92
CA VAL A 306 -2.83 12.68 8.08
C VAL A 306 -2.59 11.20 7.78
N GLY A 307 -1.51 10.65 8.30
CA GLY A 307 -1.20 9.21 8.27
C GLY A 307 -0.87 8.68 9.66
N ILE A 308 -1.39 7.51 9.98
CA ILE A 308 -1.14 6.84 11.26
C ILE A 308 -0.40 5.54 11.01
N GLN A 309 0.81 5.42 11.58
CA GLN A 309 1.61 4.19 11.53
C GLN A 309 1.20 3.27 12.69
N TYR A 310 0.15 2.46 12.48
CA TYR A 310 -0.39 1.60 13.53
C TYR A 310 0.54 0.44 13.91
N GLN A 311 1.13 -0.22 12.93
CA GLN A 311 1.73 -1.57 13.06
C GLN A 311 3.04 -1.61 13.86
N GLN A 312 3.62 -0.48 14.23
CA GLN A 312 4.83 -0.45 15.05
C GLN A 312 4.52 -0.36 16.56
N GLY A 313 4.09 0.79 17.05
CA GLY A 313 3.89 1.03 18.47
C GLY A 313 2.44 0.95 18.93
N LEU A 314 1.51 1.44 18.13
CA LEU A 314 0.10 1.48 18.50
C LEU A 314 -0.52 0.09 18.65
N LYS A 315 -0.12 -0.90 17.84
CA LYS A 315 -0.65 -2.28 17.87
C LYS A 315 -0.54 -2.95 19.25
N ASP A 316 0.40 -2.50 20.09
CA ASP A 316 0.63 -3.03 21.43
C ASP A 316 -0.04 -2.17 22.52
N THR A 317 -0.76 -1.11 22.12
CA THR A 317 -1.25 -0.08 23.03
C THR A 317 -2.76 0.16 22.90
N VAL A 318 -3.31 0.14 21.67
CA VAL A 318 -4.72 0.43 21.37
C VAL A 318 -5.20 -0.46 20.22
N PRO A 319 -6.53 -0.65 20.03
CA PRO A 319 -7.09 -1.29 18.85
C PRO A 319 -6.70 -0.59 17.55
N ALA A 320 -6.89 -1.28 16.42
CA ALA A 320 -6.56 -0.82 15.07
C ALA A 320 -7.00 0.62 14.77
N SER A 321 -6.18 1.37 14.01
CA SER A 321 -6.52 2.74 13.57
C SER A 321 -7.51 2.77 12.40
N ASP A 322 -7.70 1.67 11.69
CA ASP A 322 -8.34 1.64 10.37
C ASP A 322 -9.76 2.20 10.33
N LEU A 323 -10.61 1.94 11.34
CA LEU A 323 -11.94 2.54 11.38
C LEU A 323 -11.88 4.06 11.52
N ALA A 324 -10.97 4.57 12.35
CA ALA A 324 -10.75 6.01 12.49
C ALA A 324 -10.29 6.62 11.16
N GLU A 325 -9.37 5.95 10.48
CA GLU A 325 -8.82 6.34 9.18
C GLU A 325 -9.91 6.39 8.10
N GLY A 326 -10.75 5.35 8.02
CA GLY A 326 -11.87 5.31 7.09
C GLY A 326 -12.83 6.47 7.30
N LEU A 327 -13.15 6.80 8.55
CA LEU A 327 -14.03 7.93 8.88
C LEU A 327 -13.44 9.27 8.45
N LEU A 328 -12.13 9.48 8.59
CA LEU A 328 -11.45 10.72 8.18
C LEU A 328 -11.58 10.97 6.66
N ASN A 329 -11.54 9.92 5.85
CA ASN A 329 -11.61 10.01 4.39
C ASN A 329 -13.01 10.32 3.83
N ASN A 330 -14.04 10.49 4.67
CA ASN A 330 -15.40 10.78 4.23
C ASN A 330 -15.73 12.28 4.21
N VAL A 331 -16.48 12.70 3.20
CA VAL A 331 -17.13 14.04 3.17
C VAL A 331 -18.19 14.12 4.27
N GLN A 332 -19.06 13.10 4.34
CA GLN A 332 -20.04 12.95 5.41
C GLN A 332 -19.50 11.99 6.46
N ARG A 333 -19.36 12.46 7.69
CA ARG A 333 -18.85 11.69 8.81
C ARG A 333 -19.40 12.20 10.13
N PRO A 334 -19.27 11.43 11.23
CA PRO A 334 -19.67 11.91 12.56
C PRO A 334 -19.02 13.27 12.87
N PRO A 335 -19.81 14.28 13.26
CA PRO A 335 -19.28 15.62 13.55
C PRO A 335 -18.39 15.58 14.80
N VAL A 336 -17.26 16.29 14.74
CA VAL A 336 -16.35 16.50 15.86
C VAL A 336 -16.18 17.97 16.10
N LEU A 337 -16.40 18.42 17.32
CA LEU A 337 -16.23 19.80 17.69
C LEU A 337 -14.80 20.13 18.12
N SER A 338 -14.39 21.38 17.87
CA SER A 338 -13.17 21.95 18.43
C SER A 338 -13.18 21.84 19.96
N ARG A 339 -12.01 21.96 20.60
CA ARG A 339 -11.88 21.77 22.05
C ARG A 339 -12.73 22.71 22.90
N ASP A 340 -13.02 23.91 22.35
CA ASP A 340 -13.90 24.91 22.99
C ASP A 340 -15.38 24.74 22.61
N GLY A 341 -15.71 23.75 21.77
CA GLY A 341 -17.05 23.44 21.30
C GLY A 341 -17.66 24.46 20.33
N SER A 342 -16.87 25.43 19.84
CA SER A 342 -17.39 26.57 19.08
C SER A 342 -17.61 26.27 17.59
N ARG A 343 -16.94 25.28 17.03
CA ARG A 343 -17.04 24.93 15.61
C ARG A 343 -16.87 23.44 15.36
N GLU A 344 -17.44 22.95 14.27
CA GLU A 344 -17.20 21.61 13.76
C GLU A 344 -15.88 21.58 12.97
N LEU A 345 -15.07 20.54 13.20
CA LEU A 345 -13.78 20.35 12.56
C LEU A 345 -13.94 19.71 11.18
N TYR A 346 -13.31 20.30 10.15
CA TYR A 346 -13.34 19.82 8.77
C TYR A 346 -14.77 19.51 8.27
N ALA A 347 -15.74 20.36 8.60
CA ALA A 347 -17.14 20.18 8.26
C ALA A 347 -17.36 20.11 6.73
N GLY A 348 -18.04 19.05 6.27
CA GLY A 348 -18.37 18.86 4.85
C GLY A 348 -17.18 18.60 3.92
N ALA A 349 -15.98 18.32 4.47
CA ALA A 349 -14.79 17.97 3.69
C ALA A 349 -14.07 16.77 4.32
N PRO A 350 -13.53 15.83 3.53
CA PRO A 350 -12.65 14.81 4.10
C PRO A 350 -11.35 15.44 4.59
N LEU A 351 -10.76 14.85 5.64
CA LEU A 351 -9.34 14.98 5.94
C LEU A 351 -8.65 13.78 5.31
N PRO A 352 -7.97 13.90 4.18
CA PRO A 352 -7.33 12.77 3.52
C PRO A 352 -6.44 12.01 4.49
N HIS A 353 -6.69 10.70 4.60
CA HIS A 353 -5.86 9.80 5.38
C HIS A 353 -5.08 8.89 4.45
N PHE A 354 -3.75 8.89 4.60
CA PHE A 354 -2.86 7.99 3.89
C PHE A 354 -2.48 6.82 4.80
N ASN A 355 -3.15 5.70 4.58
CA ASN A 355 -3.02 4.51 5.41
C ASN A 355 -1.56 4.05 5.47
N GLU A 356 -1.17 3.44 6.61
CA GLU A 356 0.17 2.92 6.83
C GLU A 356 1.30 3.97 6.65
N VAL A 357 0.93 5.25 6.64
CA VAL A 357 1.84 6.38 6.37
C VAL A 357 2.51 6.24 5.00
N ASP A 358 1.77 5.84 3.96
CA ASP A 358 2.28 5.87 2.59
C ASP A 358 2.31 7.31 2.07
N GLU A 359 3.48 7.93 2.12
CA GLU A 359 3.68 9.34 1.76
C GLU A 359 3.52 9.59 0.25
N GLY A 360 3.73 8.58 -0.59
CA GLY A 360 3.40 8.67 -2.02
C GLY A 360 1.89 8.81 -2.22
N VAL A 361 1.10 8.09 -1.44
CA VAL A 361 -0.36 8.25 -1.40
C VAL A 361 -0.76 9.57 -0.73
N ALA A 362 -0.02 10.06 0.27
CA ALA A 362 -0.28 11.36 0.87
C ALA A 362 -0.27 12.49 -0.18
N VAL A 363 0.77 12.55 -1.00
CA VAL A 363 0.88 13.51 -2.11
C VAL A 363 -0.29 13.36 -3.08
N ASP A 364 -0.57 12.13 -3.47
CA ASP A 364 -1.62 11.82 -4.43
C ASP A 364 -3.03 12.15 -3.91
N SER A 365 -3.33 11.77 -2.66
CA SER A 365 -4.61 12.06 -2.01
C SER A 365 -4.84 13.56 -1.85
N LEU A 366 -3.80 14.31 -1.48
CA LEU A 366 -3.87 15.76 -1.36
C LEU A 366 -4.20 16.43 -2.71
N VAL A 367 -3.50 16.02 -3.78
CA VAL A 367 -3.76 16.51 -5.16
C VAL A 367 -5.17 16.14 -5.59
N THR A 368 -5.56 14.88 -5.39
CA THR A 368 -6.90 14.38 -5.75
C THR A 368 -8.00 15.15 -4.99
N ASN A 369 -7.86 15.30 -3.67
CA ASN A 369 -8.82 16.01 -2.86
C ASN A 369 -9.05 17.44 -3.36
N ARG A 370 -7.99 18.22 -3.59
CA ARG A 370 -8.08 19.59 -4.07
C ARG A 370 -8.73 19.67 -5.45
N LEU A 371 -8.32 18.77 -6.35
CA LEU A 371 -8.82 18.77 -7.73
C LEU A 371 -10.29 18.35 -7.80
N TRP A 372 -10.66 17.22 -7.15
CA TRP A 372 -12.05 16.75 -7.15
C TRP A 372 -12.99 17.76 -6.51
N THR A 373 -12.56 18.39 -5.41
CA THR A 373 -13.32 19.49 -4.79
C THR A 373 -13.54 20.65 -5.78
N ALA A 374 -12.49 21.09 -6.48
CA ALA A 374 -12.58 22.18 -7.44
C ALA A 374 -13.46 21.84 -8.66
N MET A 375 -13.52 20.56 -9.04
CA MET A 375 -14.40 20.06 -10.11
C MET A 375 -15.84 19.78 -9.63
N GLY A 376 -16.14 19.96 -8.34
CA GLY A 376 -17.46 19.65 -7.77
C GLY A 376 -17.76 18.14 -7.72
N LEU A 377 -16.72 17.30 -7.67
CA LEU A 377 -16.80 15.85 -7.54
C LEU A 377 -16.66 15.44 -6.07
N ASP A 378 -16.99 14.18 -5.75
CA ASP A 378 -16.71 13.61 -4.44
C ASP A 378 -15.18 13.46 -4.23
N PRO A 379 -14.57 14.25 -3.34
CA PRO A 379 -13.14 14.26 -3.11
C PRO A 379 -12.65 13.12 -2.21
N ALA A 380 -13.54 12.23 -1.78
CA ALA A 380 -13.18 11.06 -1.00
C ALA A 380 -12.27 10.14 -1.84
N THR A 381 -11.13 9.78 -1.27
CA THR A 381 -10.14 8.93 -1.91
C THR A 381 -9.50 8.00 -0.89
N THR A 382 -8.97 6.89 -1.34
CA THR A 382 -8.22 5.95 -0.50
C THR A 382 -7.24 5.15 -1.34
N LEU A 383 -6.27 4.54 -0.67
CA LEU A 383 -5.39 3.58 -1.30
C LEU A 383 -5.98 2.16 -1.28
N HIS A 384 -5.51 1.34 -2.20
CA HIS A 384 -5.75 -0.09 -2.24
C HIS A 384 -4.45 -0.84 -2.52
N ASP A 385 -4.30 -2.02 -1.92
CA ASP A 385 -3.32 -3.01 -2.33
C ASP A 385 -3.72 -3.67 -3.67
N ILE A 386 -2.74 -3.98 -4.47
CA ILE A 386 -2.88 -4.86 -5.62
C ILE A 386 -2.86 -6.30 -5.11
N ARG A 387 -4.04 -6.78 -4.71
CA ARG A 387 -4.13 -8.01 -3.94
C ARG A 387 -4.01 -9.27 -4.79
N TRP A 388 -4.80 -9.35 -5.85
CA TRP A 388 -4.94 -10.53 -6.70
C TRP A 388 -5.88 -10.24 -7.86
N GLY A 389 -6.11 -11.20 -8.75
CA GLY A 389 -7.12 -11.12 -9.79
C GLY A 389 -7.15 -12.36 -10.65
N GLU A 390 -8.24 -12.54 -11.35
CA GLU A 390 -8.44 -13.63 -12.29
C GLU A 390 -9.48 -13.28 -13.36
N GLU A 391 -9.53 -14.08 -14.41
CA GLU A 391 -10.49 -13.94 -15.48
C GLU A 391 -11.92 -14.21 -14.96
N TYR A 392 -12.85 -13.32 -15.33
CA TYR A 392 -14.27 -13.49 -15.11
C TYR A 392 -15.04 -12.94 -16.31
N ASP A 393 -15.88 -13.77 -16.91
CA ASP A 393 -16.70 -13.42 -18.08
C ASP A 393 -15.89 -12.75 -19.23
N GLY A 394 -14.71 -13.35 -19.53
CA GLY A 394 -13.81 -12.90 -20.61
C GLY A 394 -13.07 -11.59 -20.35
N ARG A 395 -13.03 -11.13 -19.09
CA ARG A 395 -12.26 -9.96 -18.66
C ARG A 395 -11.41 -10.31 -17.47
N PHE A 396 -10.19 -9.78 -17.41
CA PHE A 396 -9.38 -9.88 -16.20
C PHE A 396 -9.91 -8.88 -15.15
N VAL A 397 -10.36 -9.40 -14.02
CA VAL A 397 -10.92 -8.61 -12.92
C VAL A 397 -9.98 -8.68 -11.72
N TRP A 398 -9.39 -7.53 -11.39
CA TRP A 398 -8.55 -7.37 -10.23
C TRP A 398 -9.35 -7.37 -8.93
N VAL A 399 -8.74 -7.85 -7.89
CA VAL A 399 -9.11 -7.60 -6.50
C VAL A 399 -8.16 -6.54 -5.96
N PHE A 400 -8.69 -5.35 -5.75
CA PHE A 400 -8.07 -4.29 -4.97
C PHE A 400 -8.63 -4.36 -3.56
N GLU A 401 -7.76 -4.54 -2.60
CA GLU A 401 -8.14 -4.72 -1.21
C GLU A 401 -7.14 -3.95 -0.33
N ILE A 402 -7.56 -3.48 0.82
CA ILE A 402 -6.65 -2.80 1.74
C ILE A 402 -6.80 -3.38 3.14
N SER A 403 -5.69 -3.63 3.81
CA SER A 403 -5.66 -3.86 5.26
C SER A 403 -5.91 -2.54 6.01
N GLY A 404 -7.05 -1.94 5.75
CA GLY A 404 -7.43 -0.60 6.17
C GLY A 404 -8.91 -0.39 5.95
N SER A 405 -9.28 0.80 5.52
CA SER A 405 -10.66 1.23 5.33
C SER A 405 -10.86 1.95 4.01
N VAL A 406 -12.08 1.93 3.50
CA VAL A 406 -12.50 2.77 2.37
C VAL A 406 -13.51 3.82 2.83
N PRO A 407 -13.64 4.97 2.13
CA PRO A 407 -14.76 5.89 2.38
C PRO A 407 -16.11 5.20 2.14
N ALA A 408 -17.10 5.47 2.97
CA ALA A 408 -18.44 4.88 2.83
C ALA A 408 -19.06 5.17 1.44
N SER A 409 -18.75 6.33 0.84
CA SER A 409 -19.20 6.69 -0.51
C SER A 409 -18.66 5.76 -1.60
N HIS A 410 -17.52 5.11 -1.38
CA HIS A 410 -16.97 4.09 -2.28
C HIS A 410 -17.78 2.79 -2.26
N ASN A 411 -18.40 2.44 -1.12
CA ASN A 411 -19.31 1.31 -1.02
C ASN A 411 -20.76 1.65 -1.45
N GLY A 412 -21.05 2.95 -1.65
CA GLY A 412 -22.37 3.45 -1.97
C GLY A 412 -23.12 4.05 -0.78
N GLY A 413 -22.54 4.08 0.42
CA GLY A 413 -23.09 4.67 1.63
C GLY A 413 -22.73 3.90 2.90
N TYR A 414 -23.02 4.48 4.06
CA TYR A 414 -22.84 3.80 5.34
C TYR A 414 -23.75 2.58 5.49
N ASP A 415 -24.95 2.63 4.91
CA ASP A 415 -25.90 1.51 4.88
C ASP A 415 -25.44 0.29 4.04
N LYS A 416 -24.37 0.46 3.27
CA LYS A 416 -23.65 -0.59 2.52
C LYS A 416 -22.30 -0.94 3.12
N SER A 417 -21.99 -0.35 4.26
CA SER A 417 -20.71 -0.53 4.94
C SER A 417 -20.89 -1.29 6.25
N TYR A 418 -19.88 -2.06 6.60
CA TYR A 418 -19.87 -2.82 7.84
C TYR A 418 -18.50 -2.79 8.51
N SER A 419 -18.45 -3.21 9.76
CA SER A 419 -17.24 -3.40 10.53
C SER A 419 -17.25 -4.73 11.26
N MET A 420 -16.14 -5.45 11.21
CA MET A 420 -15.89 -6.66 11.98
C MET A 420 -14.45 -6.66 12.49
N ARG A 421 -14.14 -7.58 13.40
CA ARG A 421 -12.78 -7.68 13.95
C ARG A 421 -11.77 -8.01 12.86
N GLN A 422 -10.69 -7.26 12.84
CA GLN A 422 -9.57 -7.52 11.94
C GLN A 422 -8.76 -8.77 12.37
N PRO A 423 -7.96 -9.36 11.44
CA PRO A 423 -7.21 -10.59 11.71
C PRO A 423 -6.31 -10.48 12.94
N PRO A 424 -6.43 -11.37 13.94
CA PRO A 424 -5.64 -11.28 15.18
C PRO A 424 -4.13 -11.33 14.98
N MET A 425 -3.65 -12.01 13.94
CA MET A 425 -2.22 -12.09 13.64
C MET A 425 -1.59 -10.75 13.29
N PHE A 426 -2.38 -9.82 12.73
CA PHE A 426 -1.94 -8.47 12.41
C PHE A 426 -2.38 -7.44 13.44
N PHE A 427 -3.53 -7.65 14.09
CA PHE A 427 -4.17 -6.72 15.02
C PHE A 427 -4.44 -7.40 16.36
N PRO A 428 -3.42 -7.56 17.22
CA PRO A 428 -3.54 -8.33 18.47
C PRO A 428 -4.58 -7.75 19.45
N LEU A 429 -4.74 -6.42 19.48
CA LEU A 429 -5.73 -5.74 20.32
C LEU A 429 -7.08 -5.51 19.61
N GLY A 430 -7.30 -6.13 18.46
CA GLY A 430 -8.57 -6.06 17.73
C GLY A 430 -8.82 -4.72 17.07
N GLY A 431 -10.10 -4.37 17.03
CA GLY A 431 -10.62 -3.24 16.29
C GLY A 431 -11.20 -3.65 14.94
N GLY A 432 -12.04 -2.81 14.42
CA GLY A 432 -12.70 -2.96 13.13
C GLY A 432 -12.16 -2.00 12.08
N THR A 433 -12.75 -2.06 10.91
CA THR A 433 -12.48 -1.18 9.78
C THR A 433 -13.79 -0.67 9.19
N LEU A 434 -13.77 0.30 8.30
CA LEU A 434 -14.89 0.65 7.44
C LEU A 434 -14.78 -0.21 6.18
N SER A 435 -15.44 -1.38 6.22
CA SER A 435 -15.43 -2.39 5.17
C SER A 435 -16.67 -2.32 4.28
N GLY A 436 -16.63 -3.05 3.19
CA GLY A 436 -17.71 -3.19 2.23
C GLY A 436 -17.20 -3.66 0.88
N VAL A 437 -18.12 -3.79 -0.07
CA VAL A 437 -17.79 -4.02 -1.48
C VAL A 437 -17.95 -2.71 -2.22
N SER A 438 -16.91 -2.28 -2.90
CA SER A 438 -16.92 -1.02 -3.65
C SER A 438 -17.99 -1.04 -4.75
N LYS A 439 -18.76 0.06 -4.82
CA LYS A 439 -19.82 0.23 -5.83
C LYS A 439 -19.24 0.21 -7.25
N PRO A 440 -20.01 -0.24 -8.25
CA PRO A 440 -19.59 -0.11 -9.64
C PRO A 440 -19.52 1.37 -10.06
N GLY A 441 -18.59 1.71 -10.96
CA GLY A 441 -18.42 3.06 -11.48
C GLY A 441 -17.06 3.31 -12.11
N GLU A 442 -16.91 4.49 -12.69
CA GLU A 442 -15.65 4.91 -13.28
C GLU A 442 -14.68 5.41 -12.21
N ILE A 443 -13.44 5.00 -12.30
CA ILE A 443 -12.37 5.42 -11.39
C ILE A 443 -11.15 5.94 -12.14
N VAL A 444 -10.48 6.90 -11.53
CA VAL A 444 -9.11 7.29 -11.84
C VAL A 444 -8.22 6.68 -10.77
N TRP A 445 -7.22 5.91 -11.21
CA TRP A 445 -6.20 5.38 -10.32
C TRP A 445 -4.86 6.05 -10.57
N SER A 446 -4.04 6.12 -9.55
CA SER A 446 -2.74 6.75 -9.60
C SER A 446 -1.77 6.23 -8.56
N ARG A 447 -0.47 6.39 -8.84
CA ARG A 447 0.58 6.12 -7.88
C ARG A 447 1.73 7.11 -8.03
N VAL A 448 2.04 7.83 -6.96
CA VAL A 448 3.25 8.65 -6.84
C VAL A 448 4.38 7.80 -6.26
N PHE A 449 5.56 7.84 -6.87
CA PHE A 449 6.72 7.05 -6.44
C PHE A 449 8.05 7.74 -6.79
N LEU A 450 9.14 7.27 -6.17
CA LEU A 450 10.50 7.72 -6.45
C LEU A 450 11.23 6.75 -7.36
N MET A 451 11.81 7.26 -8.43
CA MET A 451 12.68 6.53 -9.35
C MET A 451 13.76 7.50 -9.86
N ASP A 452 15.01 7.04 -9.96
CA ASP A 452 16.14 7.81 -10.48
C ASP A 452 16.33 9.20 -9.81
N GLY A 453 16.01 9.28 -8.51
CA GLY A 453 16.11 10.51 -7.72
C GLY A 453 15.09 11.59 -8.09
N ARG A 454 13.94 11.19 -8.66
CA ARG A 454 12.83 12.09 -9.03
C ARG A 454 11.49 11.50 -8.62
N LEU A 455 10.51 12.37 -8.46
CA LEU A 455 9.12 11.97 -8.31
C LEU A 455 8.50 11.68 -9.67
N HIS A 456 7.83 10.54 -9.74
CA HIS A 456 7.03 10.08 -10.86
C HIS A 456 5.61 9.86 -10.42
N VAL A 457 4.68 9.91 -11.35
CA VAL A 457 3.29 9.48 -11.13
C VAL A 457 2.81 8.65 -12.31
N ASP A 458 2.30 7.47 -12.03
CA ASP A 458 1.53 6.67 -12.97
C ASP A 458 0.04 7.03 -12.81
N LEU A 459 -0.63 7.33 -13.92
CA LEU A 459 -2.05 7.69 -13.98
C LEU A 459 -2.78 6.75 -14.95
N GLY A 460 -3.92 6.25 -14.55
CA GLY A 460 -4.73 5.39 -15.41
C GLY A 460 -6.23 5.46 -15.09
N ARG A 461 -6.99 4.79 -15.94
CA ARG A 461 -8.43 4.63 -15.84
C ARG A 461 -8.77 3.18 -15.55
N ALA A 462 -9.84 2.98 -14.80
CA ALA A 462 -10.43 1.68 -14.60
C ALA A 462 -11.94 1.81 -14.35
N SER A 463 -12.64 0.69 -14.43
CA SER A 463 -14.01 0.59 -13.95
C SER A 463 -14.04 -0.33 -12.74
N ALA A 464 -14.58 0.15 -11.63
CA ALA A 464 -15.05 -0.73 -10.58
C ALA A 464 -16.29 -1.47 -11.10
N VAL A 465 -16.35 -2.79 -10.93
CA VAL A 465 -17.40 -3.64 -11.48
C VAL A 465 -18.11 -4.42 -10.38
N GLU A 466 -19.40 -4.61 -10.57
CA GLU A 466 -20.18 -5.51 -9.72
C GLU A 466 -20.03 -6.94 -10.23
N LEU A 467 -19.77 -7.87 -9.31
CA LEU A 467 -19.81 -9.31 -9.58
C LEU A 467 -21.02 -9.93 -8.86
N PRO A 468 -21.50 -11.09 -9.33
CA PRO A 468 -22.52 -11.83 -8.59
C PRO A 468 -22.11 -12.07 -7.14
N GLU A 469 -23.08 -12.10 -6.24
CA GLU A 469 -22.84 -12.24 -4.80
C GLU A 469 -21.98 -13.47 -4.46
N GLU A 470 -22.26 -14.62 -5.08
CA GLU A 470 -21.49 -15.86 -4.89
C GLU A 470 -20.03 -15.68 -5.29
N GLU A 471 -19.76 -15.01 -6.42
CA GLU A 471 -18.38 -14.74 -6.90
C GLU A 471 -17.67 -13.72 -6.02
N THR A 472 -18.37 -12.70 -5.55
CA THR A 472 -17.84 -11.71 -4.60
C THR A 472 -17.41 -12.39 -3.30
N TRP A 473 -18.26 -13.25 -2.74
CA TRP A 473 -17.93 -14.01 -1.51
C TRP A 473 -16.76 -14.97 -1.73
N ARG A 474 -16.72 -15.66 -2.85
CA ARG A 474 -15.60 -16.54 -3.19
C ARG A 474 -14.26 -15.77 -3.22
N ARG A 475 -14.26 -14.54 -3.75
CA ARG A 475 -13.06 -13.69 -3.79
C ARG A 475 -12.69 -13.14 -2.43
N LEU A 476 -13.66 -12.76 -1.61
CA LEU A 476 -13.44 -12.35 -0.22
C LEU A 476 -12.83 -13.48 0.62
N GLU A 477 -13.32 -14.72 0.45
CA GLU A 477 -12.75 -15.89 1.13
C GLU A 477 -11.35 -16.25 0.63
N ALA A 478 -11.07 -16.02 -0.65
CA ALA A 478 -9.76 -16.24 -1.24
C ALA A 478 -8.72 -15.16 -0.86
N THR A 479 -9.17 -14.03 -0.31
CA THR A 479 -8.33 -12.92 0.15
C THR A 479 -8.50 -12.69 1.65
N ASN A 480 -9.26 -11.68 2.04
CA ASN A 480 -9.57 -11.42 3.44
C ASN A 480 -10.95 -10.75 3.60
N HIS A 481 -11.93 -11.50 4.09
CA HIS A 481 -13.31 -11.03 4.24
C HIS A 481 -13.51 -9.91 5.29
N GLN A 482 -12.51 -9.62 6.12
CA GLN A 482 -12.57 -8.51 7.07
C GLN A 482 -12.27 -7.15 6.44
N TRP A 483 -11.62 -7.13 5.27
CA TRP A 483 -11.17 -5.92 4.60
C TRP A 483 -12.08 -5.50 3.45
N PRO A 484 -12.13 -4.19 3.13
CA PRO A 484 -12.93 -3.73 2.01
C PRO A 484 -12.33 -4.18 0.67
N ILE A 485 -13.20 -4.57 -0.26
CA ILE A 485 -12.82 -5.12 -1.56
C ILE A 485 -13.38 -4.27 -2.70
N MET A 486 -12.57 -4.06 -3.73
CA MET A 486 -12.98 -3.50 -5.03
C MET A 486 -12.66 -4.49 -6.14
N HIS A 487 -13.63 -4.82 -6.97
CA HIS A 487 -13.41 -5.53 -8.23
C HIS A 487 -13.16 -4.51 -9.33
N ALA A 488 -11.99 -4.54 -9.97
CA ALA A 488 -11.60 -3.53 -10.93
C ALA A 488 -11.13 -4.12 -12.27
N VAL A 489 -11.53 -3.47 -13.37
CA VAL A 489 -11.03 -3.74 -14.70
C VAL A 489 -10.23 -2.54 -15.18
N LEU A 490 -8.93 -2.72 -15.39
CA LEU A 490 -8.03 -1.67 -15.88
C LEU A 490 -8.23 -1.47 -17.38
N HIS A 491 -8.28 -0.21 -17.83
CA HIS A 491 -8.49 0.11 -19.23
C HIS A 491 -7.17 0.07 -20.02
N GLY A 492 -7.05 -0.88 -20.96
CA GLY A 492 -5.87 -0.99 -21.83
C GLY A 492 -4.58 -1.42 -21.10
N VAL A 493 -4.71 -2.09 -19.96
CA VAL A 493 -3.58 -2.62 -19.20
C VAL A 493 -3.84 -4.08 -18.88
N THR A 494 -2.98 -4.96 -19.34
CA THR A 494 -3.07 -6.39 -19.02
C THR A 494 -2.54 -6.67 -17.60
N ARG A 495 -2.86 -7.86 -17.07
CA ARG A 495 -2.32 -8.34 -15.79
C ARG A 495 -0.80 -8.21 -15.71
N ASP A 496 -0.11 -8.76 -16.70
CA ASP A 496 1.35 -8.86 -16.68
C ASP A 496 2.01 -7.49 -16.92
N GLN A 497 1.42 -6.65 -17.74
CA GLN A 497 1.86 -5.26 -17.91
C GLN A 497 1.75 -4.45 -16.63
N PHE A 498 0.64 -4.59 -15.89
CA PHE A 498 0.45 -3.87 -14.65
C PHE A 498 1.48 -4.33 -13.59
N MET A 499 1.61 -5.64 -13.37
CA MET A 499 2.59 -6.21 -12.44
C MET A 499 4.04 -5.82 -12.80
N ALA A 500 4.37 -5.77 -14.08
CA ALA A 500 5.70 -5.38 -14.55
C ALA A 500 6.02 -3.90 -14.30
N ARG A 501 5.02 -3.04 -14.36
CA ARG A 501 5.20 -1.58 -14.24
C ARG A 501 5.05 -1.06 -12.84
N HIS A 502 4.09 -1.56 -12.07
CA HIS A 502 3.72 -0.95 -10.80
C HIS A 502 4.89 -1.00 -9.78
N ARG A 503 5.27 0.16 -9.24
CA ARG A 503 6.47 0.34 -8.38
C ARG A 503 6.13 0.60 -6.92
N ALA A 504 5.04 0.01 -6.47
CA ALA A 504 4.55 0.03 -5.11
C ALA A 504 3.53 -1.09 -4.90
N ASN A 505 3.19 -1.39 -3.66
CA ASN A 505 2.06 -2.24 -3.32
C ASN A 505 0.71 -1.51 -3.44
N HIS A 506 0.70 -0.20 -3.21
CA HIS A 506 -0.51 0.62 -3.19
C HIS A 506 -0.74 1.39 -4.50
N LEU A 507 -2.01 1.59 -4.82
CA LEU A 507 -2.47 2.64 -5.72
C LEU A 507 -3.59 3.45 -5.05
N ASN A 508 -3.69 4.73 -5.41
CA ASN A 508 -4.76 5.60 -4.95
C ASN A 508 -5.93 5.57 -5.95
N VAL A 509 -7.16 5.65 -5.44
CA VAL A 509 -8.38 5.57 -6.24
C VAL A 509 -9.33 6.72 -5.90
N ALA A 510 -9.91 7.34 -6.93
CA ALA A 510 -11.01 8.28 -6.81
C ALA A 510 -12.08 8.00 -7.87
N TYR A 511 -13.35 8.14 -7.48
CA TYR A 511 -14.49 7.94 -8.36
C TYR A 511 -14.79 9.17 -9.20
N ALA A 512 -15.35 8.90 -10.39
CA ALA A 512 -15.97 9.91 -11.23
C ALA A 512 -17.38 9.44 -11.64
N PRO A 513 -18.33 10.38 -11.91
CA PRO A 513 -19.71 10.00 -12.21
C PRO A 513 -19.88 9.27 -13.54
N ASP A 514 -18.98 9.50 -14.50
CA ASP A 514 -18.98 8.89 -15.82
C ASP A 514 -17.58 8.93 -16.47
N ALA A 515 -17.42 8.20 -17.58
CA ALA A 515 -16.16 8.09 -18.29
C ALA A 515 -15.63 9.43 -18.79
N ALA A 516 -16.49 10.30 -19.31
CA ALA A 516 -16.07 11.60 -19.84
C ALA A 516 -15.55 12.53 -18.71
N THR A 517 -16.20 12.52 -17.56
CA THR A 517 -15.76 13.27 -16.37
C THR A 517 -14.45 12.71 -15.82
N ALA A 518 -14.29 11.37 -15.80
CA ALA A 518 -13.05 10.75 -15.37
C ALA A 518 -11.87 11.09 -16.31
N ASP A 519 -12.09 11.17 -17.62
CA ASP A 519 -11.05 11.61 -18.58
C ASP A 519 -10.66 13.08 -18.35
N LYS A 520 -11.62 13.95 -18.05
CA LYS A 520 -11.36 15.34 -17.66
C LYS A 520 -10.56 15.44 -16.38
N ALA A 521 -10.99 14.71 -15.35
CA ALA A 521 -10.31 14.69 -14.05
C ALA A 521 -8.86 14.15 -14.18
N LEU A 522 -8.65 13.09 -14.97
CA LEU A 522 -7.33 12.56 -15.24
C LEU A 522 -6.44 13.58 -15.96
N ARG A 523 -6.97 14.30 -16.95
CA ARG A 523 -6.25 15.36 -17.68
C ARG A 523 -5.83 16.48 -16.75
N ALA A 524 -6.76 16.99 -15.94
CA ALA A 524 -6.48 18.02 -14.95
C ALA A 524 -5.46 17.56 -13.91
N LYS A 525 -5.53 16.28 -13.47
CA LYS A 525 -4.57 15.68 -12.54
C LYS A 525 -3.18 15.56 -13.17
N ALA A 526 -3.10 15.16 -14.43
CA ALA A 526 -1.84 15.11 -15.17
C ALA A 526 -1.19 16.50 -15.29
N ALA A 527 -1.98 17.53 -15.58
CA ALA A 527 -1.52 18.91 -15.64
C ALA A 527 -1.05 19.42 -14.27
N PHE A 528 -1.76 19.06 -13.20
CA PHE A 528 -1.38 19.40 -11.83
C PHE A 528 0.01 18.84 -11.49
N PHE A 529 0.22 17.54 -11.68
CA PHE A 529 1.51 16.90 -11.40
C PHE A 529 2.64 17.42 -12.30
N ALA A 530 2.37 17.63 -13.58
CA ALA A 530 3.37 18.19 -14.52
C ALA A 530 3.82 19.59 -14.11
N GLU A 531 2.89 20.46 -13.71
CA GLU A 531 3.22 21.81 -13.20
C GLU A 531 4.01 21.75 -11.89
N LEU A 532 3.78 20.74 -11.04
CA LEU A 532 4.60 20.48 -9.86
C LEU A 532 6.00 19.95 -10.20
N GLY A 533 6.29 19.61 -11.45
CA GLY A 533 7.57 19.04 -11.86
C GLY A 533 7.72 17.55 -11.56
N VAL A 534 6.60 16.86 -11.32
CA VAL A 534 6.54 15.41 -11.21
C VAL A 534 6.51 14.81 -12.62
N GLU A 535 7.25 13.76 -12.88
CA GLU A 535 7.26 13.08 -14.17
C GLU A 535 6.00 12.22 -14.31
N VAL A 536 5.15 12.58 -15.29
CA VAL A 536 3.83 11.97 -15.47
C VAL A 536 3.86 10.89 -16.54
N HIS A 537 3.37 9.71 -16.19
CA HIS A 537 3.18 8.57 -17.08
C HIS A 537 1.70 8.22 -17.20
N LEU A 538 1.25 8.04 -18.44
CA LEU A 538 -0.10 7.61 -18.75
C LEU A 538 -0.10 6.11 -18.98
N CYS A 539 -0.95 5.37 -18.26
CA CYS A 539 -1.02 3.92 -18.32
C CYS A 539 -2.33 3.46 -18.97
N GLY A 540 -2.20 2.66 -20.02
CA GLY A 540 -3.33 2.06 -20.75
C GLY A 540 -3.94 2.94 -21.85
N ASP A 541 -5.19 2.62 -22.21
CA ASP A 541 -5.92 3.31 -23.27
C ASP A 541 -6.56 4.60 -22.71
N LEU A 542 -5.84 5.69 -22.84
CA LEU A 542 -6.28 7.00 -22.39
C LEU A 542 -6.49 7.94 -23.57
N ALA A 543 -7.70 8.43 -23.75
CA ALA A 543 -8.04 9.44 -24.73
C ALA A 543 -7.73 10.84 -24.16
N LEU A 544 -6.44 11.22 -24.14
CA LEU A 544 -6.05 12.60 -23.79
C LEU A 544 -6.00 13.54 -25.01
N GLN A 545 -6.54 13.14 -26.15
CA GLN A 545 -6.72 14.06 -27.26
C GLN A 545 -8.01 14.87 -27.10
N PRO A 546 -8.00 16.16 -27.47
CA PRO A 546 -9.14 17.06 -27.30
C PRO A 546 -10.38 16.63 -28.05
#